data_4eadfcc7bcb5ee57ca2f572f1c43927d
#
_entry.id   4eadfcc7bcb5ee57ca2f572f1c43927d
#
_cell.length_a   1.000
_cell.length_b   1.000
_cell.length_c   1.000
_cell.angle_alpha   90.00
_cell.angle_beta   90.00
_cell.angle_gamma   90.00
#
_symmetry.space_group_name_H-M   'P 1'
#
loop_
_entity.id
_entity.type
_entity.pdbx_description
1 polymer ?
#
loop_
_entity_poly.entity_id
_entity_poly.type
_entity_poly.pdbx_seq_one_letter_code
_entity_poly.pdbx_strand_id
1 'polypeptide(L)'
;MLDLVLPLECGGCGAPSTRWCAACAGELALSVDAPRVVTPRIDPGVPVFALGRYAGARRRAIVAMKDRGRADLRAPLARSLALGMHRLLRWGLLDVPLTIVPAPTRGWSARHRGGDPVMRIATLATAGHPDITVVRALRMTALARDSAGLNSAARERNIAGRVLLTRRRLPPPGELLLVDDIVTTGATARESVRVLHRAGARVSAVLALAAA
;
A
#
# COMPACT_ATOMS: atom_id res chain seq x y z
N MET A 1 -25.84 -14.39 15.60
CA MET A 1 -26.87 -13.44 16.07
C MET A 1 -26.48 -11.95 15.96
N LEU A 2 -25.24 -11.61 15.62
CA LEU A 2 -24.78 -10.21 15.40
C LEU A 2 -25.07 -9.67 13.99
N ASP A 3 -25.39 -10.55 13.03
CA ASP A 3 -25.70 -10.14 11.65
C ASP A 3 -27.07 -9.45 11.48
N LEU A 4 -27.90 -9.47 12.53
CA LEU A 4 -29.23 -8.85 12.51
C LEU A 4 -29.19 -7.36 12.83
N VAL A 5 -28.07 -6.83 13.36
CA VAL A 5 -27.94 -5.44 13.81
C VAL A 5 -27.12 -4.59 12.83
N LEU A 6 -26.27 -5.22 12.01
CA LEU A 6 -25.48 -4.52 10.98
C LEU A 6 -25.63 -5.29 9.67
N PRO A 7 -26.43 -4.80 8.72
CA PRO A 7 -26.62 -5.45 7.43
C PRO A 7 -25.26 -5.63 6.75
N LEU A 8 -25.00 -6.85 6.27
CA LEU A 8 -23.81 -7.17 5.51
C LEU A 8 -23.83 -6.39 4.20
N GLU A 9 -22.87 -5.51 3.99
CA GLU A 9 -22.79 -4.67 2.80
C GLU A 9 -21.44 -4.83 2.09
N CYS A 10 -21.48 -4.75 0.76
CA CYS A 10 -20.30 -4.78 -0.06
C CYS A 10 -19.40 -3.56 0.24
N GLY A 11 -18.14 -3.82 0.60
CA GLY A 11 -17.16 -2.77 0.89
C GLY A 11 -16.78 -1.89 -0.29
N GLY A 12 -17.21 -2.26 -1.51
CA GLY A 12 -17.03 -1.50 -2.73
C GLY A 12 -18.23 -0.63 -3.12
N CYS A 13 -19.42 -1.17 -3.23
CA CYS A 13 -20.60 -0.44 -3.72
C CYS A 13 -21.71 -0.29 -2.68
N GLY A 14 -21.64 -0.95 -1.53
CA GLY A 14 -22.72 -0.95 -0.54
C GLY A 14 -23.83 -1.94 -0.82
N ALA A 15 -23.73 -2.81 -1.85
CA ALA A 15 -24.74 -3.81 -2.14
C ALA A 15 -24.99 -4.71 -0.92
N PRO A 16 -26.28 -4.99 -0.57
CA PRO A 16 -26.62 -5.77 0.60
C PRO A 16 -26.24 -7.24 0.45
N SER A 17 -26.22 -7.95 1.58
CA SER A 17 -26.04 -9.40 1.67
C SER A 17 -24.72 -9.96 1.13
N THR A 18 -23.71 -9.12 0.93
CA THR A 18 -22.37 -9.57 0.50
C THR A 18 -21.27 -8.68 1.09
N ARG A 19 -20.12 -9.27 1.40
CA ARG A 19 -18.95 -8.51 1.83
C ARG A 19 -18.19 -7.87 0.66
N TRP A 20 -18.19 -8.56 -0.48
CA TRP A 20 -17.50 -8.14 -1.71
C TRP A 20 -18.19 -8.76 -2.91
N CYS A 21 -18.94 -7.98 -3.69
CA CYS A 21 -19.73 -8.47 -4.81
C CYS A 21 -18.87 -8.67 -6.08
N ALA A 22 -19.38 -9.46 -7.02
CA ALA A 22 -18.71 -9.76 -8.28
C ALA A 22 -18.42 -8.51 -9.13
N ALA A 23 -19.33 -7.53 -9.16
CA ALA A 23 -19.12 -6.26 -9.88
C ALA A 23 -17.93 -5.50 -9.33
N CYS A 24 -17.80 -5.38 -7.99
CA CYS A 24 -16.65 -4.74 -7.37
C CYS A 24 -15.36 -5.55 -7.53
N ALA A 25 -15.46 -6.88 -7.58
CA ALA A 25 -14.31 -7.74 -7.89
C ALA A 25 -13.82 -7.50 -9.33
N GLY A 26 -14.72 -7.35 -10.30
CA GLY A 26 -14.40 -6.99 -11.68
C GLY A 26 -13.75 -5.59 -11.78
N GLU A 27 -14.29 -4.58 -11.06
CA GLU A 27 -13.68 -3.24 -11.00
C GLU A 27 -12.27 -3.24 -10.36
N LEU A 28 -12.00 -4.13 -9.41
CA LEU A 28 -10.69 -4.28 -8.77
C LEU A 28 -9.71 -5.09 -9.61
N ALA A 29 -10.21 -5.88 -10.54
CA ALA A 29 -9.38 -6.71 -11.42
C ALA A 29 -8.36 -5.83 -12.17
N LEU A 30 -7.18 -6.37 -12.39
CA LEU A 30 -6.13 -5.67 -13.11
C LEU A 30 -6.37 -5.76 -14.61
N SER A 31 -6.36 -4.62 -15.31
CA SER A 31 -6.28 -4.58 -16.76
C SER A 31 -5.00 -5.27 -17.26
N VAL A 32 -4.95 -5.67 -18.52
CA VAL A 32 -3.81 -6.41 -19.08
C VAL A 32 -2.49 -5.65 -18.98
N ASP A 33 -2.55 -4.34 -19.01
CA ASP A 33 -1.42 -3.41 -18.94
C ASP A 33 -1.13 -2.88 -17.52
N ALA A 34 -1.81 -3.38 -16.49
CA ALA A 34 -1.51 -3.03 -15.10
C ALA A 34 -0.48 -4.01 -14.50
N PRO A 35 0.38 -3.56 -13.57
CA PRO A 35 0.45 -2.20 -13.03
C PRO A 35 1.01 -1.21 -14.04
N ARG A 36 0.53 0.04 -14.01
CA ARG A 36 0.98 1.12 -14.89
C ARG A 36 2.00 2.01 -14.21
N VAL A 37 2.94 2.52 -14.96
CA VAL A 37 3.84 3.59 -14.50
C VAL A 37 3.00 4.84 -14.22
N VAL A 38 3.29 5.48 -13.11
CA VAL A 38 2.71 6.78 -12.73
C VAL A 38 3.81 7.76 -12.37
N THR A 39 3.61 9.03 -12.71
CA THR A 39 4.57 10.10 -12.40
C THR A 39 3.95 10.99 -11.31
N PRO A 40 4.27 10.74 -10.03
CA PRO A 40 3.79 11.61 -8.97
C PRO A 40 4.48 12.98 -9.07
N ARG A 41 3.82 14.03 -8.57
CA ARG A 41 4.37 15.40 -8.58
C ARG A 41 5.73 15.51 -7.90
N ILE A 42 5.96 14.70 -6.87
CA ILE A 42 7.23 14.60 -6.15
C ILE A 42 7.87 13.28 -6.55
N ASP A 43 8.91 13.35 -7.34
CA ASP A 43 9.65 12.19 -7.81
C ASP A 43 10.37 11.49 -6.65
N PRO A 44 10.12 10.21 -6.39
CA PRO A 44 10.87 9.43 -5.38
C PRO A 44 12.27 9.00 -5.85
N GLY A 45 12.63 9.21 -7.12
CA GLY A 45 13.90 8.79 -7.70
C GLY A 45 13.97 7.31 -8.08
N VAL A 46 12.84 6.63 -8.12
CA VAL A 46 12.68 5.25 -8.58
C VAL A 46 11.33 5.11 -9.31
N PRO A 47 11.17 4.12 -10.22
CA PRO A 47 9.90 3.89 -10.89
C PRO A 47 8.74 3.70 -9.92
N VAL A 48 7.61 4.34 -10.21
CA VAL A 48 6.38 4.20 -9.42
C VAL A 48 5.32 3.53 -10.27
N PHE A 49 4.74 2.47 -9.75
CA PHE A 49 3.67 1.72 -10.37
C PHE A 49 2.39 1.79 -9.55
N ALA A 50 1.25 1.78 -10.22
CA ALA A 50 -0.05 1.68 -9.56
C ALA A 50 -0.91 0.58 -10.21
N LEU A 51 -1.68 -0.13 -9.38
CA LEU A 51 -2.58 -1.17 -9.85
C LEU A 51 -3.84 -0.60 -10.52
N GLY A 52 -4.10 0.68 -10.34
CA GLY A 52 -5.20 1.40 -10.98
C GLY A 52 -5.42 2.79 -10.38
N ARG A 53 -6.47 3.47 -10.88
CA ARG A 53 -6.84 4.81 -10.39
C ARG A 53 -7.48 4.73 -8.99
N TYR A 54 -7.27 5.76 -8.19
CA TYR A 54 -7.94 5.93 -6.89
C TYR A 54 -9.40 6.39 -7.09
N ALA A 55 -10.23 5.49 -7.62
CA ALA A 55 -11.64 5.74 -7.97
C ALA A 55 -12.48 4.46 -7.73
N GLY A 56 -13.79 4.56 -7.90
CA GLY A 56 -14.73 3.44 -7.90
C GLY A 56 -14.62 2.50 -6.70
N ALA A 57 -14.77 1.21 -6.93
CA ALA A 57 -14.69 0.17 -5.89
C ALA A 57 -13.31 0.12 -5.22
N ARG A 58 -12.22 0.39 -5.96
CA ARG A 58 -10.85 0.43 -5.42
C ARG A 58 -10.71 1.48 -4.32
N ARG A 59 -11.16 2.73 -4.58
CA ARG A 59 -11.14 3.80 -3.58
C ARG A 59 -11.99 3.43 -2.37
N ARG A 60 -13.21 2.96 -2.58
CA ARG A 60 -14.14 2.62 -1.49
C ARG A 60 -13.59 1.48 -0.62
N ALA A 61 -13.00 0.44 -1.24
CA ALA A 61 -12.38 -0.67 -0.52
C ALA A 61 -11.19 -0.21 0.34
N ILE A 62 -10.30 0.63 -0.20
CA ILE A 62 -9.14 1.17 0.54
C ILE A 62 -9.63 2.02 1.72
N VAL A 63 -10.58 2.91 1.51
CA VAL A 63 -11.16 3.76 2.57
C VAL A 63 -11.86 2.91 3.63
N ALA A 64 -12.72 1.96 3.24
CA ALA A 64 -13.43 1.11 4.18
C ALA A 64 -12.47 0.24 5.01
N MET A 65 -11.43 -0.28 4.41
CA MET A 65 -10.37 -1.02 5.12
C MET A 65 -9.61 -0.12 6.09
N LYS A 66 -9.23 1.10 5.65
CA LYS A 66 -8.41 2.03 6.46
C LYS A 66 -9.20 2.70 7.57
N ASP A 67 -10.40 3.20 7.27
CA ASP A 67 -11.11 4.11 8.15
C ASP A 67 -12.27 3.46 8.89
N ARG A 68 -12.84 2.39 8.33
CA ARG A 68 -13.96 1.64 8.92
C ARG A 68 -13.55 0.27 9.48
N GLY A 69 -12.26 -0.08 9.44
CA GLY A 69 -11.74 -1.33 10.00
C GLY A 69 -12.20 -2.60 9.28
N ARG A 70 -12.71 -2.52 8.03
CA ARG A 70 -13.20 -3.65 7.23
C ARG A 70 -12.05 -4.61 6.88
N ALA A 71 -11.78 -5.55 7.79
CA ALA A 71 -10.69 -6.52 7.66
C ALA A 71 -10.89 -7.51 6.50
N ASP A 72 -12.13 -7.79 6.15
CA ASP A 72 -12.55 -8.66 5.04
C ASP A 72 -12.07 -8.16 3.66
N LEU A 73 -11.85 -6.85 3.51
CA LEU A 73 -11.35 -6.26 2.28
C LEU A 73 -9.83 -6.44 2.07
N ARG A 74 -9.12 -6.95 3.07
CA ARG A 74 -7.68 -7.22 2.94
C ARG A 74 -7.41 -8.30 1.89
N ALA A 75 -8.22 -9.35 1.84
CA ALA A 75 -8.03 -10.44 0.89
C ALA A 75 -8.18 -10.01 -0.59
N PRO A 76 -9.24 -9.32 -1.03
CA PRO A 76 -9.32 -8.84 -2.41
C PRO A 76 -8.21 -7.85 -2.77
N LEU A 77 -7.82 -6.95 -1.86
CA LEU A 77 -6.70 -6.01 -2.09
C LEU A 77 -5.34 -6.74 -2.15
N ALA A 78 -5.13 -7.76 -1.31
CA ALA A 78 -3.91 -8.57 -1.34
C ALA A 78 -3.79 -9.38 -2.63
N ARG A 79 -4.90 -9.93 -3.15
CA ARG A 79 -4.90 -10.62 -4.46
C ARG A 79 -4.52 -9.67 -5.59
N SER A 80 -5.05 -8.45 -5.58
CA SER A 80 -4.69 -7.43 -6.56
C SER A 80 -3.20 -7.08 -6.47
N LEU A 81 -2.66 -6.92 -5.24
CA LEU A 81 -1.23 -6.65 -5.02
C LEU A 81 -0.36 -7.82 -5.50
N ALA A 82 -0.70 -9.07 -5.15
CA ALA A 82 0.02 -10.26 -5.56
C ALA A 82 0.11 -10.37 -7.09
N LEU A 83 -1.01 -10.16 -7.78
CA LEU A 83 -1.03 -10.17 -9.25
C LEU A 83 -0.15 -9.07 -9.85
N GLY A 84 -0.18 -7.86 -9.28
CA GLY A 84 0.68 -6.76 -9.72
C GLY A 84 2.16 -7.06 -9.54
N MET A 85 2.56 -7.60 -8.39
CA MET A 85 3.94 -8.03 -8.13
C MET A 85 4.38 -9.13 -9.09
N HIS A 86 3.52 -10.15 -9.29
CA HIS A 86 3.80 -11.23 -10.23
C HIS A 86 4.05 -10.70 -11.65
N ARG A 87 3.31 -9.69 -12.10
CA ARG A 87 3.53 -9.08 -13.40
C ARG A 87 4.84 -8.31 -13.48
N LEU A 88 5.20 -7.55 -12.45
CA LEU A 88 6.50 -6.85 -12.41
C LEU A 88 7.67 -7.83 -12.48
N LEU A 89 7.58 -8.98 -11.78
CA LEU A 89 8.55 -10.06 -11.87
C LEU A 89 8.58 -10.66 -13.29
N ARG A 90 7.42 -10.98 -13.86
CA ARG A 90 7.34 -11.53 -15.22
C ARG A 90 7.85 -10.59 -16.32
N TRP A 91 7.75 -9.29 -16.10
CA TRP A 91 8.27 -8.27 -17.03
C TRP A 91 9.77 -8.00 -16.85
N GLY A 92 10.44 -8.69 -15.90
CA GLY A 92 11.85 -8.47 -15.58
C GLY A 92 12.14 -7.11 -14.96
N LEU A 93 11.13 -6.47 -14.36
CA LEU A 93 11.26 -5.19 -13.65
C LEU A 93 11.65 -5.37 -12.18
N LEU A 94 11.52 -6.57 -11.67
CA LEU A 94 11.94 -7.01 -10.34
C LEU A 94 12.45 -8.45 -10.45
N ASP A 95 13.36 -8.81 -9.55
CA ASP A 95 13.90 -10.16 -9.42
C ASP A 95 13.69 -10.71 -8.02
N VAL A 96 13.87 -12.01 -7.85
CA VAL A 96 13.92 -12.69 -6.55
C VAL A 96 15.37 -13.07 -6.21
N PRO A 97 15.75 -13.08 -4.94
CA PRO A 97 14.94 -12.85 -3.74
C PRO A 97 14.51 -11.40 -3.60
N LEU A 98 13.23 -11.18 -3.28
CA LEU A 98 12.60 -9.85 -3.19
C LEU A 98 12.22 -9.50 -1.75
N THR A 99 12.61 -8.31 -1.31
CA THR A 99 12.15 -7.75 -0.04
C THR A 99 11.04 -6.72 -0.26
N ILE A 100 9.90 -6.94 0.36
CA ILE A 100 8.79 -5.97 0.40
C ILE A 100 8.92 -5.12 1.64
N VAL A 101 8.96 -3.80 1.46
CA VAL A 101 8.88 -2.84 2.57
C VAL A 101 7.56 -2.08 2.46
N PRO A 102 6.60 -2.27 3.37
CA PRO A 102 5.41 -1.44 3.42
C PRO A 102 5.75 0.01 3.76
N ALA A 103 5.15 0.95 3.04
CA ALA A 103 5.23 2.37 3.34
C ALA A 103 4.69 2.63 4.76
N PRO A 104 5.28 3.56 5.51
CA PRO A 104 4.94 3.74 6.91
C PRO A 104 3.59 4.43 7.06
N THR A 105 2.68 3.80 7.80
CA THR A 105 1.44 4.42 8.27
C THR A 105 1.65 5.11 9.61
N ARG A 106 0.77 6.06 9.95
CA ARG A 106 0.86 6.75 11.25
C ARG A 106 0.57 5.79 12.40
N GLY A 107 1.42 5.79 13.41
CA GLY A 107 1.38 4.85 14.53
C GLY A 107 0.09 4.93 15.35
N TRP A 108 -0.55 6.10 15.47
CA TRP A 108 -1.83 6.26 16.18
C TRP A 108 -2.98 5.57 15.41
N SER A 109 -3.07 5.85 14.13
CA SER A 109 -4.04 5.21 13.23
C SER A 109 -3.86 3.68 13.13
N ALA A 110 -2.62 3.20 13.17
CA ALA A 110 -2.32 1.77 13.14
C ALA A 110 -2.71 1.05 14.44
N ARG A 111 -2.52 1.68 15.60
CA ARG A 111 -2.88 1.09 16.91
C ARG A 111 -4.38 0.95 17.08
N HIS A 112 -5.15 1.99 16.75
CA HIS A 112 -6.62 1.95 16.84
C HIS A 112 -7.27 0.94 15.88
N ARG A 113 -6.60 0.57 14.78
CA ARG A 113 -7.12 -0.32 13.73
C ARG A 113 -6.56 -1.74 13.78
N GLY A 114 -5.95 -2.14 14.89
CA GLY A 114 -5.40 -3.50 15.06
C GLY A 114 -4.19 -3.80 14.18
N GLY A 115 -3.39 -2.78 13.81
CA GLY A 115 -2.13 -2.92 13.07
C GLY A 115 -2.11 -2.14 11.75
N ASP A 116 -0.95 -2.21 11.08
CA ASP A 116 -0.70 -1.53 9.80
C ASP A 116 -1.43 -2.26 8.65
N PRO A 117 -2.38 -1.62 7.96
CA PRO A 117 -3.15 -2.26 6.90
C PRO A 117 -2.29 -2.64 5.69
N VAL A 118 -1.30 -1.80 5.31
CA VAL A 118 -0.41 -2.07 4.16
C VAL A 118 0.47 -3.28 4.46
N MET A 119 1.01 -3.35 5.68
CA MET A 119 1.77 -4.51 6.16
C MET A 119 0.96 -5.81 6.05
N ARG A 120 -0.30 -5.77 6.50
CA ARG A 120 -1.17 -6.97 6.46
C ARG A 120 -1.51 -7.39 5.04
N ILE A 121 -1.78 -6.44 4.14
CA ILE A 121 -2.02 -6.73 2.72
C ILE A 121 -0.76 -7.31 2.08
N ALA A 122 0.41 -6.72 2.33
CA ALA A 122 1.68 -7.23 1.80
C ALA A 122 1.96 -8.67 2.28
N THR A 123 1.78 -8.93 3.57
CA THR A 123 1.95 -10.29 4.13
C THR A 123 0.99 -11.31 3.50
N LEU A 124 -0.28 -10.93 3.31
CA LEU A 124 -1.26 -11.80 2.64
C LEU A 124 -0.93 -12.01 1.16
N ALA A 125 -0.44 -10.97 0.48
CA ALA A 125 -0.11 -11.04 -0.95
C ALA A 125 1.11 -11.92 -1.24
N THR A 126 2.00 -12.09 -0.26
CA THR A 126 3.23 -12.88 -0.40
C THR A 126 3.17 -14.25 0.27
N ALA A 127 2.02 -14.58 0.88
CA ALA A 127 1.83 -15.88 1.51
C ALA A 127 2.06 -17.02 0.51
N GLY A 128 2.97 -17.94 0.83
CA GLY A 128 3.34 -19.06 -0.03
C GLY A 128 4.48 -18.79 -1.04
N HIS A 129 5.08 -17.60 -1.03
CA HIS A 129 6.26 -17.27 -1.86
C HIS A 129 7.53 -17.28 -0.99
N PRO A 130 8.34 -18.34 -0.99
CA PRO A 130 9.50 -18.47 -0.11
C PRO A 130 10.59 -17.41 -0.38
N ASP A 131 10.71 -16.97 -1.63
CA ASP A 131 11.72 -16.00 -2.07
C ASP A 131 11.29 -14.53 -1.90
N ILE A 132 10.12 -14.29 -1.26
CA ILE A 132 9.62 -12.95 -1.00
C ILE A 132 9.43 -12.72 0.50
N THR A 133 10.15 -11.76 1.05
CA THR A 133 10.12 -11.44 2.48
C THR A 133 9.48 -10.07 2.71
N VAL A 134 8.59 -9.96 3.69
CA VAL A 134 8.00 -8.66 4.10
C VAL A 134 8.67 -8.14 5.35
N VAL A 135 9.28 -6.97 5.27
CA VAL A 135 10.04 -6.35 6.36
C VAL A 135 9.46 -5.00 6.74
N ARG A 136 9.05 -4.83 7.99
CA ARG A 136 8.62 -3.54 8.53
C ARG A 136 9.84 -2.68 8.87
N ALA A 137 10.52 -2.16 7.86
CA ALA A 137 11.73 -1.36 8.01
C ALA A 137 11.45 0.12 8.37
N LEU A 138 10.24 0.62 8.07
CA LEU A 138 9.89 2.03 8.19
C LEU A 138 8.82 2.30 9.25
N ARG A 139 8.88 3.48 9.88
CA ARG A 139 7.86 4.02 10.78
C ARG A 139 7.74 5.53 10.61
N MET A 140 6.58 6.10 10.88
CA MET A 140 6.41 7.55 10.99
C MET A 140 6.64 8.03 12.41
N THR A 141 7.15 9.25 12.56
CA THR A 141 7.21 9.94 13.86
C THR A 141 5.80 10.31 14.35
N ALA A 142 5.60 10.43 15.66
CA ALA A 142 4.34 10.83 16.28
C ALA A 142 3.89 12.27 15.90
N LEU A 143 4.84 13.12 15.50
CA LEU A 143 4.61 14.52 15.13
C LEU A 143 4.01 14.70 13.71
N ALA A 144 3.85 13.63 12.93
CA ALA A 144 3.20 13.71 11.62
C ALA A 144 1.69 13.99 11.81
N ARG A 145 1.27 15.23 11.52
CA ARG A 145 -0.16 15.65 11.58
C ARG A 145 -1.01 14.90 10.57
N ASP A 146 -2.32 14.88 10.79
CA ASP A 146 -3.22 14.28 9.81
C ASP A 146 -3.19 15.06 8.49
N SER A 147 -3.05 14.33 7.36
CA SER A 147 -3.02 14.92 6.03
C SER A 147 -4.42 15.01 5.41
N ALA A 148 -5.46 14.56 6.12
CA ALA A 148 -6.84 14.81 5.72
C ALA A 148 -7.07 16.33 5.68
N GLY A 149 -7.52 16.85 4.53
CA GLY A 149 -7.73 18.29 4.34
C GLY A 149 -6.48 19.13 4.01
N LEU A 150 -5.26 18.60 4.10
CA LEU A 150 -4.07 19.33 3.69
C LEU A 150 -3.93 19.41 2.17
N ASN A 151 -3.56 20.59 1.66
CA ASN A 151 -3.13 20.74 0.27
C ASN A 151 -1.79 20.03 0.02
N SER A 152 -1.43 19.91 -1.25
CA SER A 152 -0.23 19.19 -1.71
C SER A 152 1.07 19.62 -1.04
N ALA A 153 1.30 20.94 -0.94
CA ALA A 153 2.51 21.52 -0.33
C ALA A 153 2.56 21.30 1.18
N ALA A 154 1.41 21.37 1.86
CA ALA A 154 1.31 21.09 3.28
C ALA A 154 1.55 19.60 3.59
N ARG A 155 1.08 18.67 2.72
CA ARG A 155 1.40 17.23 2.83
C ARG A 155 2.88 16.96 2.68
N GLU A 156 3.55 17.61 1.75
CA GLU A 156 4.99 17.49 1.55
C GLU A 156 5.76 17.90 2.80
N ARG A 157 5.53 19.12 3.30
CA ARG A 157 6.16 19.60 4.55
C ARG A 157 5.84 18.74 5.76
N ASN A 158 4.65 18.15 5.80
CA ASN A 158 4.22 17.29 6.90
C ASN A 158 4.91 15.92 6.91
N ILE A 159 5.48 15.46 5.78
CA ILE A 159 6.12 14.14 5.65
C ILE A 159 7.65 14.26 5.65
N ALA A 160 8.21 15.37 5.19
CA ALA A 160 9.64 15.61 5.14
C ALA A 160 10.30 15.41 6.52
N GLY A 161 11.31 14.53 6.60
CA GLY A 161 12.04 14.19 7.81
C GLY A 161 11.25 13.35 8.84
N ARG A 162 10.04 12.88 8.52
CA ARG A 162 9.19 12.17 9.48
C ARG A 162 9.10 10.66 9.26
N VAL A 163 9.69 10.16 8.21
CA VAL A 163 9.90 8.72 8.02
C VAL A 163 11.23 8.34 8.66
N LEU A 164 11.23 7.33 9.49
CA LEU A 164 12.40 6.82 10.18
C LEU A 164 12.53 5.32 9.98
N LEU A 165 13.77 4.84 10.01
CA LEU A 165 14.04 3.40 10.11
C LEU A 165 13.59 2.86 11.47
N THR A 166 13.08 1.65 11.44
CA THR A 166 12.84 0.85 12.64
C THR A 166 14.16 0.26 13.09
N ARG A 167 14.65 0.64 14.27
CA ARG A 167 16.02 0.40 14.79
C ARG A 167 16.57 -1.04 14.71
N ARG A 168 15.76 -2.05 14.43
CA ARG A 168 16.16 -3.47 14.46
C ARG A 168 15.84 -4.26 13.18
N ARG A 169 15.42 -3.59 12.08
CA ARG A 169 14.96 -4.29 10.89
C ARG A 169 15.43 -3.59 9.61
N LEU A 170 16.71 -3.66 9.34
CA LEU A 170 17.22 -3.35 8.00
C LEU A 170 16.73 -4.44 7.05
N PRO A 171 16.30 -4.08 5.84
CA PRO A 171 16.06 -5.07 4.78
C PRO A 171 17.36 -5.82 4.49
N PRO A 172 17.30 -7.13 4.18
CA PRO A 172 18.46 -7.84 3.67
C PRO A 172 18.94 -7.19 2.37
N PRO A 173 20.24 -7.37 2.00
CA PRO A 173 20.73 -6.95 0.69
C PRO A 173 19.95 -7.64 -0.44
N GLY A 174 19.69 -6.91 -1.54
CA GLY A 174 18.98 -7.43 -2.70
C GLY A 174 17.91 -6.48 -3.22
N GLU A 175 17.02 -7.00 -4.04
CA GLU A 175 15.89 -6.27 -4.62
C GLU A 175 14.88 -5.86 -3.55
N LEU A 176 14.44 -4.59 -3.59
CA LEU A 176 13.48 -4.06 -2.64
C LEU A 176 12.34 -3.34 -3.35
N LEU A 177 11.12 -3.77 -3.07
CA LEU A 177 9.89 -3.11 -3.50
C LEU A 177 9.24 -2.37 -2.33
N LEU A 178 9.10 -1.05 -2.46
CA LEU A 178 8.28 -0.27 -1.54
C LEU A 178 6.81 -0.41 -1.91
N VAL A 179 5.96 -0.84 -0.99
CA VAL A 179 4.51 -1.01 -1.24
C VAL A 179 3.72 0.02 -0.46
N ASP A 180 2.80 0.73 -1.14
CA ASP A 180 1.89 1.71 -0.50
C ASP A 180 0.43 1.43 -0.89
N ASP A 181 -0.51 1.98 -0.15
CA ASP A 181 -1.93 1.88 -0.51
C ASP A 181 -2.33 2.91 -1.58
N ILE A 182 -1.88 4.17 -1.46
CA ILE A 182 -2.23 5.23 -2.40
C ILE A 182 -1.02 6.14 -2.63
N VAL A 183 -0.60 6.27 -3.87
CA VAL A 183 0.30 7.35 -4.27
C VAL A 183 -0.54 8.54 -4.72
N THR A 184 -0.34 9.67 -4.04
CA THR A 184 -0.94 10.97 -4.39
C THR A 184 0.14 11.92 -4.89
N THR A 185 0.76 12.67 -4.00
CA THR A 185 1.85 13.59 -4.34
C THR A 185 3.21 12.91 -4.54
N GLY A 186 3.38 11.69 -4.04
CA GLY A 186 4.68 10.98 -4.00
C GLY A 186 5.54 11.28 -2.76
N ALA A 187 5.10 12.18 -1.87
CA ALA A 187 5.91 12.61 -0.73
C ALA A 187 6.30 11.45 0.22
N THR A 188 5.37 10.55 0.51
CA THR A 188 5.65 9.36 1.35
C THR A 188 6.64 8.43 0.68
N ALA A 189 6.46 8.16 -0.62
CA ALA A 189 7.36 7.32 -1.39
C ALA A 189 8.77 7.90 -1.42
N ARG A 190 8.92 9.21 -1.77
CA ARG A 190 10.21 9.90 -1.79
C ARG A 190 10.94 9.82 -0.45
N GLU A 191 10.24 10.15 0.64
CA GLU A 191 10.87 10.15 1.95
C GLU A 191 11.24 8.73 2.40
N SER A 192 10.42 7.72 2.08
CA SER A 192 10.71 6.33 2.36
C SER A 192 11.93 5.83 1.59
N VAL A 193 12.00 6.10 0.29
CA VAL A 193 13.15 5.76 -0.58
C VAL A 193 14.41 6.44 -0.05
N ARG A 194 14.35 7.75 0.27
CA ARG A 194 15.49 8.49 0.83
C ARG A 194 16.03 7.86 2.11
N VAL A 195 15.15 7.45 3.02
CA VAL A 195 15.54 6.82 4.30
C VAL A 195 16.15 5.45 4.08
N LEU A 196 15.60 4.64 3.18
CA LEU A 196 16.12 3.32 2.83
C LEU A 196 17.49 3.41 2.14
N HIS A 197 17.64 4.32 1.16
CA HIS A 197 18.91 4.54 0.48
C HIS A 197 20.02 5.00 1.45
N ARG A 198 19.72 5.90 2.38
CA ARG A 198 20.69 6.32 3.43
C ARG A 198 21.11 5.19 4.35
N ALA A 199 20.29 4.16 4.45
CA ALA A 199 20.61 2.95 5.21
C ALA A 199 21.32 1.88 4.37
N GLY A 200 21.67 2.18 3.11
CA GLY A 200 22.36 1.24 2.20
C GLY A 200 21.42 0.26 1.48
N ALA A 201 20.09 0.39 1.65
CA ALA A 201 19.14 -0.47 0.94
C ALA A 201 18.81 0.12 -0.44
N ARG A 202 18.83 -0.71 -1.49
CA ARG A 202 18.50 -0.32 -2.86
C ARG A 202 17.02 -0.56 -3.13
N VAL A 203 16.23 0.50 -3.24
CA VAL A 203 14.85 0.41 -3.66
C VAL A 203 14.78 0.34 -5.18
N SER A 204 14.18 -0.72 -5.74
CA SER A 204 14.06 -0.93 -7.19
C SER A 204 12.82 -0.25 -7.76
N ALA A 205 11.73 -0.27 -7.02
CA ALA A 205 10.47 0.37 -7.44
C ALA A 205 9.54 0.66 -6.24
N VAL A 206 8.50 1.42 -6.53
CA VAL A 206 7.32 1.62 -5.67
C VAL A 206 6.11 1.00 -6.35
N LEU A 207 5.31 0.22 -5.62
CA LEU A 207 4.02 -0.31 -6.09
C LEU A 207 2.90 0.12 -5.16
N ALA A 208 1.91 0.82 -5.70
CA ALA A 208 0.74 1.25 -4.94
C ALA A 208 -0.54 0.53 -5.39
N LEU A 209 -1.47 0.30 -4.46
CA LEU A 209 -2.79 -0.23 -4.80
C LEU A 209 -3.56 0.74 -5.69
N ALA A 210 -3.32 2.06 -5.54
CA ALA A 210 -3.96 3.09 -6.35
C ALA A 210 -3.08 4.34 -6.52
N ALA A 211 -3.32 5.08 -7.60
CA ALA A 211 -2.81 6.44 -7.80
C ALA A 211 -3.95 7.45 -7.95
N ALA A 212 -3.80 8.65 -7.37
CA ALA A 212 -4.75 9.76 -7.43
C ALA A 212 -4.25 10.89 -8.33
#